data_1f8b245dd81de66eb16020bb941e2a66
#
_entry.id   1f8b245dd81de66eb16020bb941e2a66
#
_cell.length_a   1.000
_cell.length_b   1.000
_cell.length_c   1.000
_cell.angle_alpha   90.00
_cell.angle_beta   90.00
_cell.angle_gamma   90.00
#
_symmetry.space_group_name_H-M   'P 1'
#
loop_
_entity.id
_entity.type
_entity.pdbx_description
1 polymer ?
#
loop_
_entity_poly.entity_id
_entity_poly.type
_entity_poly.pdbx_seq_one_letter_code
_entity_poly.pdbx_strand_id
1 'polypeptide(L)'
;LIFLTLAAPVWGEEIVAAMNQNQVSITTDFSGSEIFIFGAVRADDAQEARVSPLQVVIMVTGPQRAVIVRKKERRWGIWVNTESVRVDAAPSHYTIATTGPLDDILSATDQLRYNIGLERLVRTVGEANGTNDVPAFNEAVVRLRQKAGLYSEDDGQVDFREETLISTSIA
;
A
#
# COMPACT_ATOMS: atom_id res chain seq x y z
N LEU A 1 -45.12 21.54 -15.02
CA LEU A 1 -44.70 20.69 -13.86
C LEU A 1 -43.20 20.86 -13.69
N ILE A 2 -42.76 21.65 -12.69
CA ILE A 2 -41.35 21.91 -12.40
C ILE A 2 -40.92 20.87 -11.39
N PHE A 3 -40.00 19.96 -11.76
CA PHE A 3 -39.33 19.03 -10.86
C PHE A 3 -38.12 19.74 -10.22
N LEU A 4 -38.23 20.09 -8.95
CA LEU A 4 -37.13 20.61 -8.15
C LEU A 4 -36.41 19.42 -7.52
N THR A 5 -35.27 18.99 -8.10
CA THR A 5 -34.40 17.99 -7.49
C THR A 5 -33.59 18.66 -6.38
N LEU A 6 -33.93 18.35 -5.11
CA LEU A 6 -33.10 18.71 -3.97
C LEU A 6 -31.88 17.80 -4.00
N ALA A 7 -30.71 18.34 -4.33
CA ALA A 7 -29.43 17.69 -4.11
C ALA A 7 -29.14 17.73 -2.61
N ALA A 8 -29.13 16.58 -1.95
CA ALA A 8 -28.67 16.49 -0.57
C ALA A 8 -27.15 16.74 -0.53
N PRO A 9 -26.64 17.54 0.42
CA PRO A 9 -25.19 17.70 0.58
C PRO A 9 -24.59 16.35 0.98
N VAL A 10 -23.60 15.89 0.21
CA VAL A 10 -22.74 14.79 0.60
C VAL A 10 -21.75 15.34 1.64
N TRP A 11 -21.96 15.00 2.89
CA TRP A 11 -21.04 15.36 3.97
C TRP A 11 -19.83 14.42 3.87
N GLY A 12 -18.70 14.94 3.45
CA GLY A 12 -17.42 14.26 3.46
C GLY A 12 -16.70 14.53 4.78
N GLU A 13 -16.09 13.50 5.36
CA GLU A 13 -15.20 13.67 6.51
C GLU A 13 -13.93 14.41 6.07
N GLU A 14 -13.54 15.44 6.80
CA GLU A 14 -12.31 16.19 6.55
C GLU A 14 -11.19 15.60 7.40
N ILE A 15 -10.15 15.07 6.73
CA ILE A 15 -8.95 14.56 7.38
C ILE A 15 -7.83 15.57 7.22
N VAL A 16 -7.23 15.99 8.34
CA VAL A 16 -6.01 16.78 8.36
C VAL A 16 -4.87 15.88 8.76
N ALA A 17 -3.94 15.62 7.84
CA ALA A 17 -2.78 14.76 8.09
C ALA A 17 -1.47 15.56 7.98
N ALA A 18 -0.49 15.19 8.79
CA ALA A 18 0.86 15.74 8.76
C ALA A 18 1.91 14.64 8.94
N MET A 19 3.12 14.90 8.42
CA MET A 19 4.28 14.02 8.56
C MET A 19 5.43 14.80 9.20
N ASN A 20 6.27 14.11 9.98
CA ASN A 20 7.46 14.72 10.59
C ASN A 20 8.55 15.01 9.54
N GLN A 21 8.60 14.23 8.45
CA GLN A 21 9.57 14.36 7.38
C GLN A 21 8.88 14.18 6.03
N ASN A 22 9.11 15.12 5.12
CA ASN A 22 8.66 15.04 3.73
C ASN A 22 9.80 14.66 2.76
N GLN A 23 11.02 14.57 3.25
CA GLN A 23 12.21 14.21 2.50
C GLN A 23 13.20 13.45 3.37
N VAL A 24 13.68 12.31 2.85
CA VAL A 24 14.74 11.50 3.48
C VAL A 24 16.01 11.65 2.65
N SER A 25 17.10 12.10 3.29
CA SER A 25 18.42 12.21 2.68
C SER A 25 19.32 11.09 3.16
N ILE A 26 19.93 10.35 2.22
CA ILE A 26 20.89 9.29 2.52
C ILE A 26 22.25 9.94 2.74
N THR A 27 22.78 9.82 3.95
CA THR A 27 24.14 10.24 4.34
C THR A 27 25.03 9.01 4.57
N THR A 28 26.33 9.22 4.76
CA THR A 28 27.28 8.13 5.03
C THR A 28 26.99 7.36 6.31
N ASP A 29 26.31 7.97 7.27
CA ASP A 29 25.94 7.40 8.57
C ASP A 29 24.45 7.03 8.64
N PHE A 30 23.79 6.87 7.50
CA PHE A 30 22.38 6.55 7.41
C PHE A 30 22.12 5.12 7.89
N SER A 31 21.42 4.97 9.01
CA SER A 31 21.02 3.68 9.60
C SER A 31 19.54 3.33 9.38
N GLY A 32 18.83 4.09 8.56
CA GLY A 32 17.40 4.04 8.36
C GLY A 32 16.71 5.32 8.86
N SER A 33 15.52 5.60 8.39
CA SER A 33 14.68 6.66 8.94
C SER A 33 13.25 6.17 9.10
N GLU A 34 12.66 6.60 10.18
CA GLU A 34 11.28 6.33 10.54
C GLU A 34 10.41 7.54 10.15
N ILE A 35 9.33 7.28 9.45
CA ILE A 35 8.36 8.31 9.07
C ILE A 35 7.20 8.24 10.06
N PHE A 36 7.05 9.27 10.88
CA PHE A 36 5.88 9.41 11.72
C PHE A 36 4.77 10.15 10.96
N ILE A 37 3.61 9.52 10.90
CA ILE A 37 2.40 10.07 10.30
C ILE A 37 1.39 10.28 11.41
N PHE A 38 0.85 11.49 11.49
CA PHE A 38 -0.23 11.80 12.41
C PHE A 38 -1.31 12.58 11.68
N GLY A 39 -2.53 12.36 12.09
CA GLY A 39 -3.69 13.01 11.52
C GLY A 39 -4.76 13.23 12.58
N ALA A 40 -5.68 14.13 12.27
CA ALA A 40 -6.88 14.32 13.03
C ALA A 40 -8.08 14.20 12.09
N VAL A 41 -9.06 13.43 12.52
CA VAL A 41 -10.36 13.37 11.86
C VAL A 41 -11.26 14.40 12.54
N ARG A 42 -11.77 15.36 11.78
CA ARG A 42 -12.72 16.32 12.32
C ARG A 42 -14.06 15.61 12.52
N ALA A 43 -14.49 15.55 13.77
CA ALA A 43 -15.83 15.11 14.13
C ALA A 43 -16.80 16.26 13.85
N ASP A 44 -17.64 16.14 12.83
CA ASP A 44 -18.82 16.98 12.73
C ASP A 44 -19.91 16.43 13.67
N ASP A 45 -20.90 17.27 14.04
CA ASP A 45 -21.98 16.96 15.00
C ASP A 45 -22.78 15.68 14.67
N ALA A 46 -22.57 15.10 13.48
CA ALA A 46 -23.12 13.81 13.06
C ALA A 46 -22.42 12.59 13.70
N GLN A 47 -21.33 12.80 14.45
CA GLN A 47 -20.51 11.73 15.06
C GLN A 47 -21.21 11.00 16.20
N GLU A 48 -22.18 11.63 16.86
CA GLU A 48 -22.98 11.00 17.92
C GLU A 48 -23.80 9.79 17.42
N ALA A 49 -23.93 9.63 16.09
CA ALA A 49 -24.68 8.54 15.46
C ALA A 49 -23.84 7.36 14.96
N ARG A 50 -22.50 7.36 15.17
CA ARG A 50 -21.65 6.27 14.68
C ARG A 50 -21.83 5.02 15.53
N VAL A 51 -22.31 3.97 14.89
CA VAL A 51 -22.49 2.65 15.48
C VAL A 51 -21.15 1.88 15.56
N SER A 52 -20.13 2.29 14.81
CA SER A 52 -18.84 1.60 14.70
C SER A 52 -17.67 2.58 14.85
N PRO A 53 -16.56 2.16 15.47
CA PRO A 53 -15.36 2.96 15.55
C PRO A 53 -14.82 3.26 14.13
N LEU A 54 -14.17 4.40 13.98
CA LEU A 54 -13.48 4.77 12.74
C LEU A 54 -12.39 3.75 12.42
N GLN A 55 -12.33 3.37 11.15
CA GLN A 55 -11.28 2.51 10.63
C GLN A 55 -10.38 3.35 9.70
N VAL A 56 -9.07 3.17 9.82
CA VAL A 56 -8.09 3.94 9.08
C VAL A 56 -7.13 3.01 8.36
N VAL A 57 -6.86 3.32 7.10
CA VAL A 57 -5.84 2.67 6.27
C VAL A 57 -4.88 3.74 5.78
N ILE A 58 -3.61 3.59 6.10
CA ILE A 58 -2.53 4.47 5.65
C ILE A 58 -1.67 3.67 4.68
N MET A 59 -1.56 4.17 3.45
CA MET A 59 -0.74 3.56 2.43
C MET A 59 0.41 4.49 2.04
N VAL A 60 1.65 4.00 2.16
CA VAL A 60 2.85 4.71 1.71
C VAL A 60 3.44 3.95 0.53
N THR A 61 3.58 4.63 -0.60
CA THR A 61 4.12 4.04 -1.82
C THR A 61 5.26 4.86 -2.38
N GLY A 62 6.34 4.19 -2.73
CA GLY A 62 7.47 4.78 -3.43
C GLY A 62 7.24 4.85 -4.95
N PRO A 63 8.16 5.50 -5.70
CA PRO A 63 8.06 5.62 -7.15
C PRO A 63 8.07 4.25 -7.83
N GLN A 64 7.23 4.12 -8.85
CA GLN A 64 7.15 2.90 -9.65
C GLN A 64 8.33 2.81 -10.63
N ARG A 65 8.88 1.62 -10.77
CA ARG A 65 9.99 1.33 -11.68
C ARG A 65 9.79 -0.01 -12.37
N ALA A 66 10.27 -0.09 -13.62
CA ALA A 66 10.34 -1.38 -14.30
C ALA A 66 11.46 -2.23 -13.71
N VAL A 67 11.20 -3.52 -13.51
CA VAL A 67 12.17 -4.50 -13.02
C VAL A 67 12.16 -5.76 -13.87
N ILE A 68 13.31 -6.41 -14.04
CA ILE A 68 13.43 -7.69 -14.73
C ILE A 68 13.61 -8.78 -13.70
N VAL A 69 12.67 -9.71 -13.66
CA VAL A 69 12.73 -10.89 -12.81
C VAL A 69 13.22 -12.07 -13.61
N ARG A 70 14.17 -12.81 -13.06
CA ARG A 70 14.76 -13.98 -13.71
C ARG A 70 14.68 -15.19 -12.82
N LYS A 71 14.25 -16.32 -13.39
CA LYS A 71 14.29 -17.61 -12.74
C LYS A 71 15.62 -18.30 -12.99
N LYS A 72 16.25 -18.77 -11.93
CA LYS A 72 17.49 -19.55 -12.00
C LYS A 72 17.19 -21.04 -11.84
N GLU A 73 17.76 -21.84 -12.69
CA GLU A 73 17.73 -23.30 -12.59
C GLU A 73 19.14 -23.87 -12.63
N ARG A 74 19.31 -25.00 -11.94
CA ARG A 74 20.58 -25.71 -11.97
C ARG A 74 20.60 -26.68 -13.16
N ARG A 75 21.46 -26.40 -14.15
CA ARG A 75 21.68 -27.25 -15.31
C ARG A 75 23.15 -27.64 -15.39
N TRP A 76 23.41 -28.94 -15.47
CA TRP A 76 24.79 -29.47 -15.55
C TRP A 76 25.72 -29.00 -14.41
N GLY A 77 25.16 -28.83 -13.20
CA GLY A 77 25.93 -28.39 -12.04
C GLY A 77 26.10 -26.87 -11.89
N ILE A 78 25.74 -26.06 -12.86
CA ILE A 78 25.80 -24.59 -12.81
C ILE A 78 24.40 -23.95 -12.74
N TRP A 79 24.33 -22.76 -12.16
CA TRP A 79 23.10 -21.98 -12.11
C TRP A 79 22.98 -21.08 -13.35
N VAL A 80 21.93 -21.27 -14.14
CA VAL A 80 21.66 -20.50 -15.35
C VAL A 80 20.29 -19.81 -15.25
N ASN A 81 20.15 -18.64 -15.87
CA ASN A 81 18.86 -17.98 -16.00
C ASN A 81 18.11 -18.65 -17.18
N THR A 82 16.94 -19.24 -16.90
CA THR A 82 16.14 -19.96 -17.91
C THR A 82 14.95 -19.18 -18.41
N GLU A 83 14.36 -18.39 -17.55
CA GLU A 83 13.15 -17.63 -17.83
C GLU A 83 13.31 -16.22 -17.31
N SER A 84 12.66 -15.26 -17.95
CA SER A 84 12.62 -13.87 -17.47
C SER A 84 11.32 -13.18 -17.86
N VAL A 85 10.83 -12.32 -16.95
CA VAL A 85 9.68 -11.46 -17.16
C VAL A 85 10.06 -10.02 -16.84
N ARG A 86 9.68 -9.12 -17.72
CA ARG A 86 9.77 -7.69 -17.46
C ARG A 86 8.47 -7.25 -16.79
N VAL A 87 8.57 -6.82 -15.54
CA VAL A 87 7.51 -6.17 -14.80
C VAL A 87 7.60 -4.68 -15.08
N ASP A 88 6.55 -4.11 -15.66
CA ASP A 88 6.58 -2.72 -16.13
C ASP A 88 6.44 -1.71 -15.01
N ALA A 89 5.70 -2.08 -13.96
CA ALA A 89 5.48 -1.22 -12.82
C ALA A 89 5.54 -2.02 -11.51
N ALA A 90 6.54 -1.70 -10.70
CA ALA A 90 6.66 -2.17 -9.32
C ALA A 90 7.12 -0.99 -8.45
N PRO A 91 6.40 -0.61 -7.39
CA PRO A 91 6.83 0.46 -6.49
C PRO A 91 8.15 0.11 -5.81
N SER A 92 9.00 1.10 -5.57
CA SER A 92 10.29 0.89 -4.91
C SER A 92 10.12 0.51 -3.43
N HIS A 93 9.06 1.01 -2.80
CA HIS A 93 8.66 0.75 -1.42
C HIS A 93 7.12 0.73 -1.36
N TYR A 94 6.57 -0.08 -0.46
CA TYR A 94 5.14 -0.13 -0.20
C TYR A 94 4.86 -0.61 1.21
N THR A 95 4.14 0.21 1.95
CA THR A 95 3.69 -0.14 3.30
C THR A 95 2.23 0.22 3.47
N ILE A 96 1.46 -0.71 4.01
CA ILE A 96 0.11 -0.45 4.52
C ILE A 96 0.16 -0.57 6.04
N ALA A 97 -0.37 0.43 6.72
CA ALA A 97 -0.65 0.39 8.15
C ALA A 97 -2.16 0.59 8.37
N THR A 98 -2.75 -0.25 9.19
CA THR A 98 -4.19 -0.26 9.42
C THR A 98 -4.53 -0.24 10.91
N THR A 99 -5.78 0.11 11.25
CA THR A 99 -6.31 0.03 12.62
C THR A 99 -6.68 -1.40 13.04
N GLY A 100 -6.82 -2.32 12.09
CA GLY A 100 -7.18 -3.73 12.29
C GLY A 100 -6.94 -4.52 11.00
N PRO A 101 -7.36 -5.78 10.91
CA PRO A 101 -7.17 -6.58 9.70
C PRO A 101 -7.75 -5.90 8.46
N LEU A 102 -6.98 -5.84 7.38
CA LEU A 102 -7.37 -5.12 6.15
C LEU A 102 -8.70 -5.63 5.57
N ASP A 103 -8.94 -6.93 5.62
CA ASP A 103 -10.16 -7.56 5.09
C ASP A 103 -11.42 -7.24 5.91
N ASP A 104 -11.25 -6.88 7.19
CA ASP A 104 -12.35 -6.44 8.07
C ASP A 104 -12.69 -4.96 7.84
N ILE A 105 -11.71 -4.16 7.37
CA ILE A 105 -11.84 -2.73 7.15
C ILE A 105 -12.37 -2.42 5.76
N LEU A 106 -11.84 -3.10 4.73
CA LEU A 106 -12.15 -2.83 3.33
C LEU A 106 -12.75 -4.04 2.64
N SER A 107 -13.86 -3.81 1.93
CA SER A 107 -14.40 -4.84 1.04
C SER A 107 -13.43 -5.15 -0.10
N ALA A 108 -13.48 -6.36 -0.67
CA ALA A 108 -12.69 -6.74 -1.84
C ALA A 108 -12.89 -5.78 -3.03
N THR A 109 -14.08 -5.18 -3.16
CA THR A 109 -14.40 -4.18 -4.19
C THR A 109 -13.65 -2.88 -3.95
N ASP A 110 -13.55 -2.43 -2.70
CA ASP A 110 -12.84 -1.20 -2.35
C ASP A 110 -11.32 -1.39 -2.46
N GLN A 111 -10.81 -2.55 -2.04
CA GLN A 111 -9.40 -2.91 -2.25
C GLN A 111 -9.03 -2.87 -3.75
N LEU A 112 -9.92 -3.38 -4.62
CA LEU A 112 -9.76 -3.28 -6.09
C LEU A 112 -9.82 -1.85 -6.60
N ARG A 113 -10.79 -1.06 -6.12
CA ARG A 113 -11.00 0.33 -6.56
C ARG A 113 -9.81 1.22 -6.24
N TYR A 114 -9.22 1.05 -5.06
CA TYR A 114 -8.11 1.86 -4.57
C TYR A 114 -6.74 1.22 -4.81
N ASN A 115 -6.67 0.03 -5.45
CA ASN A 115 -5.45 -0.77 -5.64
C ASN A 115 -4.68 -1.02 -4.33
N ILE A 116 -5.41 -1.33 -3.27
CA ILE A 116 -4.86 -1.65 -1.95
C ILE A 116 -4.61 -3.15 -1.86
N GLY A 117 -3.47 -3.54 -1.27
CA GLY A 117 -3.04 -4.93 -1.07
C GLY A 117 -1.83 -5.31 -1.92
N LEU A 118 -1.00 -6.18 -1.35
CA LEU A 118 0.28 -6.60 -1.95
C LEU A 118 0.14 -7.30 -3.30
N GLU A 119 -0.93 -8.06 -3.49
CA GLU A 119 -1.17 -8.82 -4.72
C GLU A 119 -1.42 -7.94 -5.96
N ARG A 120 -1.81 -6.67 -5.75
CA ARG A 120 -2.20 -5.74 -6.81
C ARG A 120 -1.11 -4.75 -7.20
N LEU A 121 0.01 -4.75 -6.46
CA LEU A 121 1.08 -3.77 -6.62
C LEU A 121 1.87 -3.91 -7.91
N VAL A 122 1.99 -5.14 -8.40
CA VAL A 122 2.90 -5.49 -9.47
C VAL A 122 2.11 -5.67 -10.74
N ARG A 123 2.48 -4.89 -11.77
CA ARG A 123 1.79 -4.91 -13.04
C ARG A 123 2.75 -5.27 -14.17
N THR A 124 2.42 -6.35 -14.87
CA THR A 124 3.11 -6.81 -16.07
C THR A 124 2.17 -6.69 -17.25
N VAL A 125 2.59 -5.94 -18.26
CA VAL A 125 1.86 -5.76 -19.52
C VAL A 125 2.69 -6.26 -20.71
N GLY A 126 3.96 -6.55 -20.49
CA GLY A 126 4.97 -6.73 -21.52
C GLY A 126 5.47 -8.16 -21.71
N GLU A 127 6.68 -8.25 -22.26
CA GLU A 127 7.30 -9.46 -22.77
C GLU A 127 7.69 -10.46 -21.67
N ALA A 128 7.28 -11.70 -21.84
CA ALA A 128 7.76 -12.84 -21.10
C ALA A 128 8.67 -13.69 -21.99
N ASN A 129 9.91 -13.92 -21.58
CA ASN A 129 10.85 -14.79 -22.29
C ASN A 129 10.92 -16.17 -21.63
N GLY A 130 10.53 -17.20 -22.38
CA GLY A 130 10.65 -18.59 -21.97
C GLY A 130 9.61 -19.08 -20.98
N THR A 131 8.60 -18.28 -20.60
CA THR A 131 7.55 -18.66 -19.67
C THR A 131 6.18 -18.15 -20.11
N ASN A 132 5.14 -18.91 -19.74
CA ASN A 132 3.74 -18.50 -19.83
C ASN A 132 3.15 -18.18 -18.44
N ASP A 133 3.92 -18.34 -17.38
CA ASP A 133 3.48 -18.17 -16.00
C ASP A 133 3.90 -16.80 -15.43
N VAL A 134 3.40 -15.74 -16.06
CA VAL A 134 3.64 -14.35 -15.62
C VAL A 134 3.17 -14.10 -14.18
N PRO A 135 2.04 -14.65 -13.71
CA PRO A 135 1.60 -14.48 -12.32
C PRO A 135 2.65 -14.92 -11.30
N ALA A 136 3.28 -16.08 -11.48
CA ALA A 136 4.30 -16.57 -10.55
C ALA A 136 5.52 -15.62 -10.45
N PHE A 137 5.85 -14.90 -11.53
CA PHE A 137 6.93 -13.90 -11.51
C PHE A 137 6.49 -12.64 -10.77
N ASN A 138 5.23 -12.20 -10.88
CA ASN A 138 4.70 -11.08 -10.11
C ASN A 138 4.71 -11.39 -8.60
N GLU A 139 4.23 -12.57 -8.22
CA GLU A 139 4.29 -13.05 -6.83
C GLU A 139 5.74 -13.13 -6.31
N ALA A 140 6.68 -13.57 -7.17
CA ALA A 140 8.09 -13.61 -6.81
C ALA A 140 8.67 -12.21 -6.52
N VAL A 141 8.25 -11.16 -7.27
CA VAL A 141 8.64 -9.78 -6.98
C VAL A 141 8.13 -9.37 -5.60
N VAL A 142 6.85 -9.57 -5.32
CA VAL A 142 6.26 -9.21 -4.03
C VAL A 142 7.00 -9.91 -2.90
N ARG A 143 7.15 -11.22 -2.98
CA ARG A 143 7.86 -12.02 -1.97
C ARG A 143 9.31 -11.57 -1.74
N LEU A 144 10.06 -11.27 -2.82
CA LEU A 144 11.44 -10.81 -2.72
C LEU A 144 11.53 -9.41 -2.09
N ARG A 145 10.58 -8.53 -2.40
CA ARG A 145 10.50 -7.20 -1.82
C ARG A 145 10.08 -7.24 -0.35
N GLN A 146 9.14 -8.10 0.02
CA GLN A 146 8.81 -8.36 1.42
C GLN A 146 10.02 -8.87 2.21
N LYS A 147 10.75 -9.86 1.65
CA LYS A 147 11.96 -10.37 2.29
C LYS A 147 13.07 -9.32 2.44
N ALA A 148 13.09 -8.33 1.57
CA ALA A 148 14.03 -7.21 1.63
C ALA A 148 13.54 -6.06 2.54
N GLY A 149 12.37 -6.19 3.20
CA GLY A 149 11.78 -5.14 4.03
C GLY A 149 11.25 -3.93 3.24
N LEU A 150 11.07 -4.08 1.92
CA LEU A 150 10.60 -2.99 1.05
C LEU A 150 9.08 -2.98 0.90
N TYR A 151 8.44 -4.10 1.17
CA TYR A 151 6.98 -4.25 1.14
C TYR A 151 6.51 -4.83 2.46
N SER A 152 5.59 -4.13 3.11
CA SER A 152 4.96 -4.59 4.35
C SER A 152 3.45 -4.32 4.34
N GLU A 153 2.76 -5.10 5.14
CA GLU A 153 1.35 -4.95 5.46
C GLU A 153 1.23 -5.18 6.96
N ASP A 154 0.98 -4.10 7.69
CA ASP A 154 1.10 -4.05 9.15
C ASP A 154 -0.27 -3.75 9.76
N ASP A 155 -0.99 -4.83 10.09
CA ASP A 155 -2.31 -4.75 10.70
C ASP A 155 -2.23 -4.26 12.15
N GLY A 156 -3.10 -3.32 12.50
CA GLY A 156 -3.20 -2.80 13.86
C GLY A 156 -2.06 -1.85 14.28
N GLN A 157 -1.27 -1.36 13.32
CA GLN A 157 -0.15 -0.45 13.62
C GLN A 157 -0.57 1.03 13.66
N VAL A 158 -1.80 1.33 13.32
CA VAL A 158 -2.35 2.67 13.45
C VAL A 158 -3.00 2.81 14.82
N ASP A 159 -2.41 3.63 15.68
CA ASP A 159 -2.98 3.97 16.96
C ASP A 159 -4.06 5.05 16.80
N PHE A 160 -5.22 4.78 17.40
CA PHE A 160 -6.33 5.72 17.45
C PHE A 160 -6.50 6.26 18.87
N ARG A 161 -6.32 7.56 19.06
CA ARG A 161 -6.42 8.21 20.36
C ARG A 161 -7.56 9.22 20.39
N GLU A 162 -8.31 9.23 21.49
CA GLU A 162 -9.39 10.19 21.74
C GLU A 162 -10.43 10.26 20.57
N GLU A 163 -10.65 9.12 19.88
CA GLU A 163 -11.59 8.99 18.76
C GLU A 163 -11.36 9.93 17.57
N THR A 164 -10.31 10.74 17.61
CA THR A 164 -10.02 11.76 16.59
C THR A 164 -8.57 11.80 16.12
N LEU A 165 -7.62 11.36 16.97
CA LEU A 165 -6.19 11.44 16.66
C LEU A 165 -5.67 10.09 16.19
N ILE A 166 -5.04 10.07 15.01
CA ILE A 166 -4.37 8.91 14.46
C ILE A 166 -2.87 9.13 14.44
N SER A 167 -2.11 8.08 14.77
CA SER A 167 -0.66 8.08 14.66
C SER A 167 -0.13 6.72 14.25
N THR A 168 0.90 6.72 13.41
CA THR A 168 1.65 5.51 13.02
C THR A 168 3.10 5.87 12.72
N SER A 169 3.99 4.88 12.82
CA SER A 169 5.37 5.00 12.38
C SER A 169 5.67 3.93 11.33
N ILE A 170 6.37 4.33 10.28
CA ILE A 170 6.78 3.46 9.17
C ILE A 170 8.30 3.54 9.04
N ALA A 171 8.98 2.40 9.13
CA ALA A 171 10.43 2.26 9.04
C ALA A 171 10.90 1.88 7.63
#